data_f7095a3569f9fbd86202e62f8165fe86
#
_entry.id   f7095a3569f9fbd86202e62f8165fe86
#
_cell.length_a   1.000
_cell.length_b   1.000
_cell.length_c   1.000
_cell.angle_alpha   90.00
_cell.angle_beta   90.00
_cell.angle_gamma   90.00
#
_symmetry.space_group_name_H-M   'P 1'
#
loop_
_entity.id
_entity.type
_entity.pdbx_description
1 polymer ?
#
loop_
_entity_poly.entity_id
_entity_poly.type
_entity_poly.pdbx_seq_one_letter_code
_entity_poly.pdbx_strand_id
1 'polypeptide(L)'
;LNHVANWVLHKLGVEAASEAEEAHNEDEIRILMEESHKHGYIDKTELTYLDNVFDFSDRRASDIMVPRTDMICLYLEDSWEDNIKTALEERMTRYPICDEDKDHIIGFLHIKDLLRSLNAGERPDLRSLARKVLLVPESLPISKLLRILQKHRSQLAILVDEYGGTAGMVTVEDILEEIVGEIQDEFDEERPEVEEKGSKTYSVDGKMLLEDVNDTFELALDTEN
;
A
#
# COMPACT_ATOMS: atom_id res chain seq x y z
N LEU A 1 -37.43 -29.59 -16.94
CA LEU A 1 -38.50 -28.74 -16.39
C LEU A 1 -38.35 -27.29 -16.85
N ASN A 2 -37.17 -26.69 -16.90
CA ASN A 2 -36.96 -25.27 -17.24
C ASN A 2 -37.34 -24.90 -18.70
N HIS A 3 -37.15 -25.77 -19.67
CA HIS A 3 -37.47 -25.47 -21.08
C HIS A 3 -38.98 -25.28 -21.38
N VAL A 4 -39.84 -26.01 -20.67
CA VAL A 4 -41.28 -25.88 -20.84
C VAL A 4 -41.81 -24.61 -20.16
N ALA A 5 -41.24 -24.28 -18.99
CA ALA A 5 -41.59 -23.05 -18.28
C ALA A 5 -41.17 -21.79 -19.09
N ASN A 6 -39.98 -21.77 -19.67
CA ASN A 6 -39.50 -20.68 -20.51
C ASN A 6 -40.35 -20.53 -21.81
N TRP A 7 -40.80 -21.62 -22.41
CA TRP A 7 -41.67 -21.57 -23.57
C TRP A 7 -43.04 -20.96 -23.26
N VAL A 8 -43.63 -21.27 -22.11
CA VAL A 8 -44.89 -20.70 -21.62
C VAL A 8 -44.76 -19.21 -21.31
N LEU A 9 -43.68 -18.78 -20.66
CA LEU A 9 -43.38 -17.39 -20.35
C LEU A 9 -43.20 -16.54 -21.63
N HIS A 10 -42.49 -17.08 -22.63
CA HIS A 10 -42.29 -16.41 -23.91
C HIS A 10 -43.65 -16.21 -24.67
N LYS A 11 -44.58 -17.14 -24.50
CA LYS A 11 -45.90 -17.05 -25.12
C LYS A 11 -46.86 -16.07 -24.41
N LEU A 12 -46.55 -15.74 -23.16
CA LEU A 12 -47.28 -14.75 -22.35
C LEU A 12 -46.67 -13.33 -22.45
N GLY A 13 -45.65 -13.14 -23.33
CA GLY A 13 -45.00 -11.84 -23.52
C GLY A 13 -44.14 -11.39 -22.34
N VAL A 14 -43.82 -12.30 -21.40
CA VAL A 14 -42.84 -12.08 -20.35
C VAL A 14 -41.51 -12.53 -20.93
N GLU A 15 -40.68 -11.60 -21.32
CA GLU A 15 -39.26 -11.90 -21.58
C GLU A 15 -38.66 -12.41 -20.26
N ALA A 16 -38.16 -13.65 -20.30
CA ALA A 16 -37.33 -14.11 -19.20
C ALA A 16 -36.17 -13.12 -19.07
N ALA A 17 -36.07 -12.46 -17.91
CA ALA A 17 -34.95 -11.59 -17.63
C ALA A 17 -33.68 -12.35 -18.00
N SER A 18 -32.96 -11.85 -18.98
CA SER A 18 -31.73 -12.48 -19.44
C SER A 18 -30.77 -12.42 -18.27
N GLU A 19 -30.27 -13.55 -17.81
CA GLU A 19 -29.21 -13.68 -16.81
C GLU A 19 -27.94 -12.86 -17.17
N ALA A 20 -27.96 -12.19 -18.32
CA ALA A 20 -26.85 -11.37 -18.84
C ALA A 20 -26.94 -9.87 -18.45
N GLU A 21 -27.97 -9.43 -17.73
CA GLU A 21 -28.16 -8.01 -17.34
C GLU A 21 -27.99 -7.72 -15.85
N GLU A 22 -27.67 -8.68 -15.02
CA GLU A 22 -27.29 -8.41 -13.62
C GLU A 22 -25.79 -8.09 -13.51
N ALA A 23 -25.38 -6.97 -14.13
CA ALA A 23 -24.11 -6.36 -13.76
C ALA A 23 -24.30 -5.74 -12.38
N HIS A 24 -23.81 -6.39 -11.34
CA HIS A 24 -23.79 -5.86 -9.99
C HIS A 24 -22.84 -4.65 -9.94
N ASN A 25 -23.27 -3.58 -9.30
CA ASN A 25 -22.39 -2.47 -8.99
C ASN A 25 -21.47 -2.86 -7.83
N GLU A 26 -20.47 -2.02 -7.52
CA GLU A 26 -19.50 -2.29 -6.45
C GLU A 26 -20.17 -2.49 -5.10
N ASP A 27 -21.15 -1.64 -4.74
CA ASP A 27 -21.89 -1.75 -3.48
C ASP A 27 -22.62 -3.08 -3.35
N GLU A 28 -23.25 -3.56 -4.44
CA GLU A 28 -23.92 -4.86 -4.45
C GLU A 28 -22.93 -6.03 -4.26
N ILE A 29 -21.74 -5.91 -4.85
CA ILE A 29 -20.69 -6.93 -4.68
C ILE A 29 -20.20 -6.93 -3.21
N ARG A 30 -20.00 -5.76 -2.60
CA ARG A 30 -19.62 -5.64 -1.18
C ARG A 30 -20.67 -6.30 -0.27
N ILE A 31 -21.94 -6.08 -0.51
CA ILE A 31 -23.04 -6.74 0.24
C ILE A 31 -22.97 -8.27 0.08
N LEU A 32 -22.74 -8.79 -1.12
CA LEU A 32 -22.62 -10.23 -1.37
C LEU A 32 -21.39 -10.83 -0.65
N MET A 33 -20.28 -10.10 -0.57
CA MET A 33 -19.08 -10.50 0.16
C MET A 33 -19.33 -10.57 1.66
N GLU A 34 -19.97 -9.54 2.24
CA GLU A 34 -20.38 -9.55 3.66
C GLU A 34 -21.33 -10.71 3.97
N GLU A 35 -22.28 -10.99 3.09
CA GLU A 35 -23.22 -12.11 3.26
C GLU A 35 -22.48 -13.46 3.21
N SER A 36 -21.51 -13.59 2.31
CA SER A 36 -20.64 -14.77 2.19
C SER A 36 -19.79 -14.95 3.44
N HIS A 37 -19.27 -13.88 4.01
CA HIS A 37 -18.54 -13.91 5.29
C HIS A 37 -19.45 -14.35 6.45
N LYS A 38 -20.66 -13.77 6.60
CA LYS A 38 -21.63 -14.17 7.63
C LYS A 38 -22.01 -15.66 7.56
N HIS A 39 -21.95 -16.26 6.38
CA HIS A 39 -22.20 -17.69 6.16
C HIS A 39 -20.96 -18.57 6.28
N GLY A 40 -19.79 -17.96 6.56
CA GLY A 40 -18.52 -18.69 6.75
C GLY A 40 -17.89 -19.22 5.46
N TYR A 41 -18.27 -18.69 4.28
CA TYR A 41 -17.66 -19.06 2.99
C TYR A 41 -16.36 -18.31 2.73
N ILE A 42 -16.20 -17.11 3.27
CA ILE A 42 -14.97 -16.31 3.25
C ILE A 42 -14.63 -15.90 4.69
N ASP A 43 -13.35 -15.88 5.02
CA ASP A 43 -12.88 -15.44 6.33
C ASP A 43 -12.76 -13.91 6.41
N LYS A 44 -12.47 -13.37 7.62
CA LYS A 44 -12.34 -11.93 7.87
C LYS A 44 -11.18 -11.33 7.04
N THR A 45 -10.06 -12.04 6.94
CA THR A 45 -8.88 -11.59 6.20
C THR A 45 -9.17 -11.50 4.70
N GLU A 46 -9.83 -12.54 4.16
CA GLU A 46 -10.25 -12.56 2.76
C GLU A 46 -11.21 -11.41 2.44
N LEU A 47 -12.18 -11.14 3.34
CA LEU A 47 -13.10 -10.00 3.20
C LEU A 47 -12.33 -8.67 3.17
N THR A 48 -11.40 -8.46 4.10
CA THR A 48 -10.56 -7.26 4.15
C THR A 48 -9.77 -7.07 2.86
N TYR A 49 -9.15 -8.11 2.32
CA TYR A 49 -8.41 -8.02 1.05
C TYR A 49 -9.31 -7.64 -0.13
N LEU A 50 -10.53 -8.17 -0.16
CA LEU A 50 -11.49 -7.85 -1.22
C LEU A 50 -11.93 -6.38 -1.13
N ASP A 51 -12.21 -5.86 0.05
CA ASP A 51 -12.53 -4.46 0.26
C ASP A 51 -11.37 -3.54 -0.12
N ASN A 52 -10.15 -3.88 0.31
CA ASN A 52 -8.95 -3.15 -0.05
C ASN A 52 -8.73 -3.10 -1.58
N VAL A 53 -9.07 -4.17 -2.32
CA VAL A 53 -8.96 -4.19 -3.79
C VAL A 53 -9.92 -3.19 -4.44
N PHE A 54 -11.11 -2.98 -3.90
CA PHE A 54 -12.02 -1.96 -4.39
C PHE A 54 -11.48 -0.56 -4.11
N ASP A 55 -11.07 -0.30 -2.87
CA ASP A 55 -10.51 0.99 -2.46
C ASP A 55 -9.24 1.35 -3.24
N PHE A 56 -8.41 0.34 -3.54
CA PHE A 56 -7.20 0.48 -4.36
C PHE A 56 -7.46 1.14 -5.73
N SER A 57 -8.64 0.93 -6.30
CA SER A 57 -9.00 1.48 -7.62
C SER A 57 -9.14 2.99 -7.60
N ASP A 58 -9.51 3.58 -6.47
CA ASP A 58 -9.84 5.00 -6.33
C ASP A 58 -8.66 5.82 -5.79
N ARG A 59 -7.67 5.16 -5.15
CA ARG A 59 -6.51 5.83 -4.57
C ARG A 59 -5.56 6.38 -5.61
N ARG A 60 -4.93 7.52 -5.27
CA ARG A 60 -3.90 8.19 -6.06
C ARG A 60 -2.52 7.98 -5.42
N ALA A 61 -1.48 8.23 -6.20
CA ALA A 61 -0.12 8.14 -5.70
C ALA A 61 0.16 9.12 -4.55
N SER A 62 -0.47 10.31 -4.55
CA SER A 62 -0.43 11.28 -3.46
C SER A 62 -0.95 10.74 -2.12
N ASP A 63 -1.86 9.77 -2.16
CA ASP A 63 -2.55 9.28 -0.95
C ASP A 63 -1.68 8.28 -0.15
N ILE A 64 -0.70 7.67 -0.84
CA ILE A 64 0.16 6.60 -0.29
C ILE A 64 1.66 6.96 -0.28
N MET A 65 2.03 8.14 -0.80
CA MET A 65 3.44 8.51 -0.95
C MET A 65 4.12 8.77 0.39
N VAL A 66 5.42 8.49 0.43
CA VAL A 66 6.31 9.14 1.40
C VAL A 66 6.47 10.60 0.97
N PRO A 67 5.97 11.58 1.74
CA PRO A 67 6.03 12.99 1.36
C PRO A 67 7.49 13.47 1.24
N ARG A 68 7.72 14.50 0.43
CA ARG A 68 9.04 15.12 0.23
C ARG A 68 9.78 15.41 1.55
N THR A 69 9.06 15.90 2.56
CA THR A 69 9.62 16.21 3.88
C THR A 69 10.28 15.00 4.52
N ASP A 70 9.67 13.85 4.38
CA ASP A 70 10.03 12.61 5.08
C ASP A 70 10.94 11.70 4.22
N MET A 71 11.14 12.06 2.95
CA MET A 71 12.08 11.34 2.08
C MET A 71 13.51 11.40 2.62
N ILE A 72 14.12 10.25 2.83
CA ILE A 72 15.54 10.13 3.13
C ILE A 72 16.31 10.03 1.80
N CYS A 73 17.17 11.00 1.56
CA CYS A 73 17.96 11.11 0.33
C CYS A 73 19.45 11.07 0.63
N LEU A 74 20.24 10.68 -0.37
CA LEU A 74 21.70 10.87 -0.37
C LEU A 74 22.03 12.05 -1.28
N TYR A 75 22.97 12.87 -0.87
CA TYR A 75 23.32 14.10 -1.57
C TYR A 75 24.70 13.99 -2.22
N LEU A 76 24.84 14.49 -3.45
CA LEU A 76 26.13 14.50 -4.16
C LEU A 76 27.17 15.41 -3.48
N GLU A 77 26.69 16.46 -2.81
CA GLU A 77 27.52 17.42 -2.10
C GLU A 77 28.07 16.88 -0.77
N ASP A 78 27.40 15.88 -0.20
CA ASP A 78 27.83 15.26 1.04
C ASP A 78 29.05 14.35 0.82
N SER A 79 29.83 14.19 1.89
CA SER A 79 30.96 13.27 1.86
C SER A 79 30.51 11.80 1.69
N TRP A 80 31.40 10.96 1.12
CA TRP A 80 31.14 9.52 1.01
C TRP A 80 30.81 8.90 2.39
N GLU A 81 31.50 9.33 3.42
CA GLU A 81 31.32 8.88 4.81
C GLU A 81 29.97 9.27 5.38
N ASP A 82 29.49 10.47 5.12
CA ASP A 82 28.19 10.95 5.61
C ASP A 82 27.04 10.21 4.88
N ASN A 83 27.14 10.04 3.57
CA ASN A 83 26.14 9.28 2.81
C ASN A 83 26.07 7.80 3.23
N ILE A 84 27.21 7.17 3.53
CA ILE A 84 27.25 5.81 4.07
C ILE A 84 26.59 5.78 5.46
N LYS A 85 26.91 6.73 6.31
CA LYS A 85 26.35 6.81 7.66
C LYS A 85 24.83 6.89 7.57
N THR A 86 24.29 7.81 6.79
CA THR A 86 22.85 7.93 6.54
C THR A 86 22.25 6.60 6.06
N ALA A 87 22.86 5.97 5.05
CA ALA A 87 22.34 4.73 4.50
C ALA A 87 22.35 3.54 5.50
N LEU A 88 23.29 3.53 6.46
CA LEU A 88 23.37 2.48 7.48
C LEU A 88 22.44 2.74 8.66
N GLU A 89 22.24 4.01 9.03
CA GLU A 89 21.35 4.41 10.12
C GLU A 89 19.88 4.22 9.73
N GLU A 90 19.50 4.64 8.52
CA GLU A 90 18.11 4.61 8.04
C GLU A 90 17.66 3.23 7.51
N ARG A 91 18.59 2.32 7.24
CA ARG A 91 18.36 0.91 6.88
C ARG A 91 17.40 0.67 5.72
N MET A 92 17.22 1.63 4.83
CA MET A 92 16.37 1.49 3.66
C MET A 92 17.07 0.68 2.54
N THR A 93 16.28 0.11 1.64
CA THR A 93 16.80 -0.63 0.48
C THR A 93 17.22 0.29 -0.65
N ARG A 94 16.53 1.43 -0.83
CA ARG A 94 16.69 2.36 -1.95
C ARG A 94 16.67 3.79 -1.44
N TYR A 95 17.61 4.59 -1.93
CA TYR A 95 17.76 5.99 -1.55
C TYR A 95 17.75 6.85 -2.80
N PRO A 96 16.85 7.82 -2.93
CA PRO A 96 16.96 8.84 -3.97
C PRO A 96 18.30 9.57 -3.84
N ILE A 97 18.95 9.88 -4.97
CA ILE A 97 20.15 10.67 -5.02
C ILE A 97 19.79 12.05 -5.51
N CYS A 98 20.09 13.06 -4.69
CA CYS A 98 19.81 14.46 -4.98
C CYS A 98 21.08 15.18 -5.41
N ASP A 99 20.93 16.10 -6.36
CA ASP A 99 21.90 17.11 -6.75
C ASP A 99 21.39 18.44 -6.18
N GLU A 100 22.06 19.02 -5.20
CA GLU A 100 21.68 20.23 -4.46
C GLU A 100 20.49 20.00 -3.49
N ASP A 101 19.30 19.71 -3.99
CA ASP A 101 18.09 19.56 -3.18
C ASP A 101 17.16 18.42 -3.66
N LYS A 102 16.04 18.22 -2.96
CA LYS A 102 15.08 17.16 -3.25
C LYS A 102 14.25 17.41 -4.54
N ASP A 103 14.36 18.58 -5.20
CA ASP A 103 13.74 18.81 -6.50
C ASP A 103 14.64 18.32 -7.66
N HIS A 104 15.93 18.13 -7.38
CA HIS A 104 16.91 17.67 -8.36
C HIS A 104 17.34 16.22 -8.11
N ILE A 105 16.39 15.29 -8.24
CA ILE A 105 16.67 13.85 -8.07
C ILE A 105 17.22 13.29 -9.38
N ILE A 106 18.49 12.89 -9.36
CA ILE A 106 19.20 12.34 -10.54
C ILE A 106 19.00 10.84 -10.74
N GLY A 107 18.51 10.14 -9.72
CA GLY A 107 18.30 8.71 -9.73
C GLY A 107 18.13 8.15 -8.32
N PHE A 108 18.31 6.85 -8.16
CA PHE A 108 18.33 6.21 -6.84
C PHE A 108 19.51 5.26 -6.69
N LEU A 109 20.02 5.12 -5.46
CA LEU A 109 20.99 4.12 -5.05
C LEU A 109 20.28 2.90 -4.48
N HIS A 110 20.74 1.71 -4.87
CA HIS A 110 20.35 0.49 -4.17
C HIS A 110 21.42 0.13 -3.13
N ILE A 111 21.02 -0.11 -1.89
CA ILE A 111 21.95 -0.39 -0.76
C ILE A 111 22.97 -1.50 -1.09
N LYS A 112 22.59 -2.52 -1.86
CA LYS A 112 23.49 -3.60 -2.27
C LYS A 112 24.67 -3.12 -3.12
N ASP A 113 24.50 -2.05 -3.91
CA ASP A 113 25.58 -1.49 -4.71
C ASP A 113 26.56 -0.73 -3.82
N LEU A 114 26.04 0.01 -2.84
CA LEU A 114 26.85 0.67 -1.81
C LEU A 114 27.68 -0.35 -1.00
N LEU A 115 27.02 -1.40 -0.50
CA LEU A 115 27.71 -2.46 0.27
C LEU A 115 28.77 -3.19 -0.55
N ARG A 116 28.55 -3.37 -1.85
CA ARG A 116 29.56 -3.96 -2.75
C ARG A 116 30.79 -3.07 -2.86
N SER A 117 30.62 -1.77 -3.04
CA SER A 117 31.71 -0.81 -3.11
C SER A 117 32.48 -0.74 -1.79
N LEU A 118 31.78 -0.72 -0.66
CA LEU A 118 32.38 -0.78 0.67
C LEU A 118 33.24 -2.02 0.87
N ASN A 119 32.72 -3.20 0.51
CA ASN A 119 33.45 -4.45 0.65
C ASN A 119 34.68 -4.54 -0.26
N ALA A 120 34.65 -3.85 -1.41
CA ALA A 120 35.78 -3.74 -2.33
C ALA A 120 36.81 -2.68 -1.86
N GLY A 121 36.51 -1.89 -0.84
CA GLY A 121 37.33 -0.75 -0.40
C GLY A 121 37.32 0.40 -1.41
N GLU A 122 36.32 0.45 -2.28
CA GLU A 122 36.14 1.48 -3.29
C GLU A 122 35.29 2.64 -2.77
N ARG A 123 35.52 3.83 -3.32
CA ARG A 123 34.75 5.04 -3.04
C ARG A 123 34.30 5.68 -4.35
N PRO A 124 33.38 5.03 -5.07
CA PRO A 124 32.90 5.57 -6.33
C PRO A 124 32.08 6.84 -6.11
N ASP A 125 32.04 7.69 -7.12
CA ASP A 125 31.10 8.81 -7.16
C ASP A 125 29.65 8.24 -7.12
N LEU A 126 28.79 8.79 -6.23
CA LEU A 126 27.39 8.41 -6.13
C LEU A 126 26.65 8.50 -7.47
N ARG A 127 27.02 9.47 -8.31
CA ARG A 127 26.49 9.63 -9.67
C ARG A 127 26.73 8.37 -10.53
N SER A 128 27.84 7.69 -10.33
CA SER A 128 28.15 6.44 -11.04
C SER A 128 27.35 5.23 -10.56
N LEU A 129 26.85 5.27 -9.35
CA LEU A 129 25.99 4.25 -8.75
C LEU A 129 24.49 4.53 -8.97
N ALA A 130 24.15 5.72 -9.47
CA ALA A 130 22.77 6.14 -9.66
C ALA A 130 22.08 5.29 -10.73
N ARG A 131 20.98 4.66 -10.36
CA ARG A 131 20.04 4.00 -11.26
C ARG A 131 18.94 4.96 -11.68
N LYS A 132 18.45 4.81 -12.90
CA LYS A 132 17.35 5.64 -13.40
C LYS A 132 16.11 5.49 -12.53
N VAL A 133 15.47 6.60 -12.21
CA VAL A 133 14.18 6.67 -11.51
C VAL A 133 13.08 7.13 -12.46
N LEU A 134 11.85 6.71 -12.21
CA LEU A 134 10.67 7.16 -12.93
C LEU A 134 10.12 8.42 -12.26
N LEU A 135 9.79 9.42 -13.05
CA LEU A 135 9.05 10.61 -12.61
C LEU A 135 7.61 10.47 -13.09
N VAL A 136 6.65 10.61 -12.20
CA VAL A 136 5.21 10.50 -12.50
C VAL A 136 4.43 11.55 -11.75
N PRO A 137 3.28 12.02 -12.28
CA PRO A 137 2.42 12.97 -11.55
C PRO A 137 1.88 12.35 -10.25
N GLU A 138 1.83 13.11 -9.17
CA GLU A 138 1.27 12.67 -7.89
C GLU A 138 -0.23 12.33 -7.96
N SER A 139 -0.96 12.93 -8.89
CA SER A 139 -2.38 12.67 -9.15
C SER A 139 -2.66 11.34 -9.88
N LEU A 140 -1.61 10.58 -10.25
CA LEU A 140 -1.76 9.33 -10.99
C LEU A 140 -2.44 8.26 -10.12
N PRO A 141 -3.49 7.57 -10.62
CA PRO A 141 -4.07 6.41 -9.91
C PRO A 141 -3.02 5.33 -9.65
N ILE A 142 -2.98 4.77 -8.42
CA ILE A 142 -1.98 3.78 -8.01
C ILE A 142 -2.03 2.50 -8.86
N SER A 143 -3.21 2.11 -9.34
CA SER A 143 -3.38 0.98 -10.27
C SER A 143 -2.64 1.19 -11.60
N LYS A 144 -2.60 2.43 -12.11
CA LYS A 144 -1.81 2.80 -13.30
C LYS A 144 -0.32 2.88 -12.97
N LEU A 145 0.02 3.46 -11.80
CA LEU A 145 1.40 3.55 -11.34
C LEU A 145 2.04 2.17 -11.23
N LEU A 146 1.35 1.20 -10.63
CA LEU A 146 1.83 -0.18 -10.52
C LEU A 146 2.17 -0.78 -11.90
N ARG A 147 1.29 -0.59 -12.89
CA ARG A 147 1.54 -1.06 -14.26
C ARG A 147 2.76 -0.40 -14.90
N ILE A 148 2.98 0.90 -14.65
CA ILE A 148 4.15 1.64 -15.15
C ILE A 148 5.42 1.08 -14.50
N LEU A 149 5.44 0.92 -13.18
CA LEU A 149 6.55 0.33 -12.45
C LEU A 149 6.91 -1.07 -12.96
N GLN A 150 5.90 -1.94 -13.13
CA GLN A 150 6.08 -3.28 -13.68
C GLN A 150 6.65 -3.26 -15.10
N LYS A 151 6.10 -2.42 -15.99
CA LYS A 151 6.54 -2.29 -17.39
C LYS A 151 8.00 -1.84 -17.47
N HIS A 152 8.42 -0.92 -16.62
CA HIS A 152 9.78 -0.38 -16.58
C HIS A 152 10.71 -1.17 -15.66
N ARG A 153 10.24 -2.22 -15.00
CA ARG A 153 10.96 -3.02 -14.00
C ARG A 153 11.60 -2.13 -12.93
N SER A 154 10.88 -1.06 -12.56
CA SER A 154 11.27 -0.15 -11.49
C SER A 154 10.53 -0.53 -10.21
N GLN A 155 11.18 -0.36 -9.07
CA GLN A 155 10.60 -0.61 -7.75
C GLN A 155 10.26 0.69 -7.03
N LEU A 156 10.58 1.85 -7.66
CA LEU A 156 10.42 3.17 -7.07
C LEU A 156 10.06 4.18 -8.15
N ALA A 157 9.18 5.12 -7.82
CA ALA A 157 8.89 6.30 -8.60
C ALA A 157 8.98 7.55 -7.71
N ILE A 158 9.45 8.64 -8.29
CA ILE A 158 9.35 9.98 -7.70
C ILE A 158 8.09 10.64 -8.24
N LEU A 159 7.32 11.20 -7.35
CA LEU A 159 6.10 11.92 -7.66
C LEU A 159 6.40 13.40 -7.85
N VAL A 160 5.82 13.99 -8.89
CA VAL A 160 5.98 15.41 -9.19
C VAL A 160 4.65 16.13 -9.12
N ASP A 161 4.66 17.35 -8.60
CA ASP A 161 3.53 18.26 -8.55
C ASP A 161 3.28 18.95 -9.91
N GLU A 162 2.27 19.82 -9.98
CA GLU A 162 1.89 20.57 -11.20
C GLU A 162 2.95 21.60 -11.63
N TYR A 163 3.87 21.94 -10.74
CA TYR A 163 4.94 22.91 -10.99
C TYR A 163 6.26 22.22 -11.37
N GLY A 164 6.28 20.89 -11.34
CA GLY A 164 7.47 20.09 -11.64
C GLY A 164 8.40 19.88 -10.44
N GLY A 165 7.99 20.29 -9.23
CA GLY A 165 8.69 20.01 -7.98
C GLY A 165 8.44 18.57 -7.51
N THR A 166 9.32 18.07 -6.67
CA THR A 166 9.14 16.75 -6.04
C THR A 166 8.08 16.84 -4.95
N ALA A 167 6.98 16.12 -5.10
CA ALA A 167 5.94 15.94 -4.10
C ALA A 167 6.29 14.85 -3.09
N GLY A 168 6.86 13.73 -3.55
CA GLY A 168 7.20 12.58 -2.72
C GLY A 168 7.77 11.42 -3.53
N MET A 169 7.77 10.25 -2.93
CA MET A 169 8.13 8.99 -3.60
C MET A 169 7.16 7.87 -3.23
N VAL A 170 7.04 6.88 -4.12
CA VAL A 170 6.25 5.65 -3.89
C VAL A 170 7.07 4.46 -4.35
N THR A 171 7.04 3.39 -3.58
CA THR A 171 7.61 2.08 -3.94
C THR A 171 6.52 1.10 -4.36
N VAL A 172 6.91 -0.03 -4.94
CA VAL A 172 5.97 -1.13 -5.24
C VAL A 172 5.44 -1.72 -3.94
N GLU A 173 6.28 -1.75 -2.93
CA GLU A 173 5.95 -2.23 -1.59
C GLU A 173 4.78 -1.42 -1.00
N ASP A 174 4.83 -0.07 -1.04
CA ASP A 174 3.75 0.82 -0.56
C ASP A 174 2.43 0.57 -1.31
N ILE A 175 2.51 0.35 -2.64
CA ILE A 175 1.32 0.07 -3.46
C ILE A 175 0.69 -1.29 -3.09
N LEU A 176 1.51 -2.30 -2.78
CA LEU A 176 1.00 -3.62 -2.42
C LEU A 176 0.42 -3.64 -1.01
N GLU A 177 0.96 -2.83 -0.12
CA GLU A 177 0.45 -2.65 1.24
C GLU A 177 -1.02 -2.20 1.26
N GLU A 178 -1.43 -1.38 0.28
CA GLU A 178 -2.82 -0.96 0.12
C GLU A 178 -3.81 -2.12 -0.14
N ILE A 179 -3.31 -3.26 -0.62
CA ILE A 179 -4.14 -4.45 -0.88
C ILE A 179 -4.05 -5.44 0.28
N VAL A 180 -2.81 -5.72 0.75
CA VAL A 180 -2.58 -6.78 1.74
C VAL A 180 -2.57 -6.29 3.19
N GLY A 181 -2.61 -4.95 3.39
CA GLY A 181 -2.41 -4.35 4.70
C GLY A 181 -0.95 -4.37 5.14
N GLU A 182 -0.67 -3.89 6.33
CA GLU A 182 0.67 -3.93 6.92
C GLU A 182 1.16 -5.39 6.97
N ILE A 183 2.21 -5.70 6.20
CA ILE A 183 2.91 -6.98 6.30
C ILE A 183 3.83 -6.83 7.52
N GLN A 184 3.45 -7.47 8.62
CA GLN A 184 4.30 -7.51 9.80
C GLN A 184 5.66 -8.10 9.43
N ASP A 185 6.75 -7.36 9.67
CA ASP A 185 8.11 -7.86 9.50
C ASP A 185 8.42 -8.85 10.64
N GLU A 186 9.24 -9.86 10.37
CA GLU A 186 9.71 -10.86 11.35
C GLU A 186 10.44 -10.22 12.56
N PHE A 187 10.76 -8.92 12.45
CA PHE A 187 11.43 -8.11 13.48
C PHE A 187 10.50 -7.12 14.19
N ASP A 188 9.23 -7.02 13.76
CA ASP A 188 8.25 -6.24 14.50
C ASP A 188 7.90 -7.00 15.79
N GLU A 189 8.35 -6.45 16.92
CA GLU A 189 7.89 -6.93 18.23
C GLU A 189 6.37 -6.70 18.27
N GLU A 190 5.60 -7.78 18.09
CA GLU A 190 4.16 -7.77 18.30
C GLU A 190 3.88 -7.18 19.68
N ARG A 191 3.47 -5.91 19.74
CA ARG A 191 2.80 -5.44 20.94
C ARG A 191 1.44 -6.13 20.94
N PRO A 192 1.17 -6.99 21.93
CA PRO A 192 -0.13 -7.63 22.00
C PRO A 192 -1.21 -6.54 22.00
N GLU A 193 -2.27 -6.73 21.21
CA GLU A 193 -3.41 -5.80 21.15
C GLU A 193 -3.91 -5.44 22.55
N VAL A 194 -3.71 -6.34 23.51
CA VAL A 194 -4.03 -6.16 24.93
C VAL A 194 -2.82 -6.55 25.78
N GLU A 195 -2.26 -5.62 26.52
CA GLU A 195 -1.15 -5.83 27.47
C GLU A 195 -1.61 -5.59 28.90
N GLU A 196 -1.50 -6.60 29.78
CA GLU A 196 -1.79 -6.45 31.21
C GLU A 196 -0.66 -5.66 31.90
N LYS A 197 -0.94 -4.43 32.36
CA LYS A 197 0.04 -3.55 33.04
C LYS A 197 0.01 -3.63 34.57
N GLY A 198 -0.85 -4.48 35.11
CA GLY A 198 -0.96 -4.69 36.57
C GLY A 198 -2.36 -5.06 36.99
N SER A 199 -2.63 -5.18 38.29
CA SER A 199 -3.89 -5.62 38.85
C SER A 199 -5.08 -4.87 38.26
N LYS A 200 -5.78 -5.47 37.28
CA LYS A 200 -6.95 -4.96 36.57
C LYS A 200 -6.70 -3.71 35.70
N THR A 201 -5.47 -3.50 35.25
CA THR A 201 -5.14 -2.40 34.32
C THR A 201 -4.57 -3.00 33.05
N TYR A 202 -5.19 -2.70 31.92
CA TYR A 202 -4.82 -3.17 30.60
C TYR A 202 -4.46 -1.97 29.72
N SER A 203 -3.44 -2.13 28.89
CA SER A 203 -3.15 -1.23 27.78
C SER A 203 -3.69 -1.89 26.51
N VAL A 204 -4.54 -1.18 25.79
CA VAL A 204 -5.18 -1.66 24.57
C VAL A 204 -4.64 -0.84 23.40
N ASP A 205 -4.38 -1.47 22.27
CA ASP A 205 -4.02 -0.74 21.05
C ASP A 205 -5.18 0.18 20.67
N GLY A 206 -4.89 1.45 20.41
CA GLY A 206 -5.91 2.45 20.04
C GLY A 206 -6.56 2.20 18.68
N LYS A 207 -6.04 1.26 17.89
CA LYS A 207 -6.60 0.80 16.61
C LYS A 207 -7.59 -0.36 16.79
N MET A 208 -7.69 -0.96 17.97
CA MET A 208 -8.61 -2.05 18.26
C MET A 208 -10.06 -1.57 18.17
N LEU A 209 -10.91 -2.31 17.49
CA LEU A 209 -12.32 -1.95 17.37
C LEU A 209 -13.01 -1.96 18.72
N LEU A 210 -13.91 -1.01 18.98
CA LEU A 210 -14.67 -0.93 20.24
C LEU A 210 -15.50 -2.19 20.51
N GLU A 211 -15.95 -2.88 19.46
CA GLU A 211 -16.64 -4.17 19.57
C GLU A 211 -15.72 -5.24 20.13
N ASP A 212 -14.47 -5.34 19.60
CA ASP A 212 -13.47 -6.30 20.07
C ASP A 212 -13.04 -5.99 21.52
N VAL A 213 -12.94 -4.70 21.88
CA VAL A 213 -12.71 -4.26 23.28
C VAL A 213 -13.86 -4.69 24.20
N ASN A 214 -15.11 -4.49 23.76
CA ASN A 214 -16.29 -4.88 24.49
C ASN A 214 -16.31 -6.39 24.75
N ASP A 215 -16.01 -7.18 23.72
CA ASP A 215 -16.00 -8.65 23.81
C ASP A 215 -14.84 -9.16 24.69
N THR A 216 -13.65 -8.55 24.58
CA THR A 216 -12.47 -8.96 25.35
C THR A 216 -12.61 -8.69 26.85
N PHE A 217 -13.26 -7.56 27.22
CA PHE A 217 -13.34 -7.11 28.61
C PHE A 217 -14.75 -7.21 29.22
N GLU A 218 -15.69 -7.83 28.49
CA GLU A 218 -17.10 -7.92 28.89
C GLU A 218 -17.71 -6.53 29.24
N LEU A 219 -17.37 -5.52 28.41
CA LEU A 219 -17.84 -4.14 28.57
C LEU A 219 -19.07 -3.89 27.69
N ALA A 220 -19.73 -2.76 27.92
CA ALA A 220 -20.85 -2.30 27.11
C ALA A 220 -20.59 -0.81 26.73
N LEU A 221 -19.47 -0.56 26.04
CA LEU A 221 -19.16 0.75 25.49
C LEU A 221 -20.06 1.02 24.29
N ASP A 222 -20.51 2.25 24.15
CA ASP A 222 -21.35 2.67 23.03
C ASP A 222 -20.49 2.69 21.74
N THR A 223 -20.89 1.91 20.74
CA THR A 223 -20.20 1.77 19.46
C THR A 223 -20.84 2.63 18.36
N GLU A 224 -21.92 3.37 18.66
CA GLU A 224 -22.59 4.29 17.73
C GLU A 224 -21.96 5.69 17.83
N ASN A 225 -21.04 6.02 16.89
CA ASN A 225 -20.65 7.39 16.53
C ASN A 225 -20.44 7.51 15.05
#